data_11bc00fb98e860837ad3c545057969a1
#
_entry.id   11bc00fb98e860837ad3c545057969a1
#
_cell.length_a   1.000
_cell.length_b   1.000
_cell.length_c   1.000
_cell.angle_alpha   90.00
_cell.angle_beta   90.00
_cell.angle_gamma   90.00
#
_symmetry.space_group_name_H-M   'P 1'
#
loop_
_entity.id
_entity.type
_entity.pdbx_description
1 polymer ?
#
loop_
_entity_poly.entity_id
_entity_poly.type
_entity_poly.pdbx_seq_one_letter_code
_entity_poly.pdbx_strand_id
1 'polypeptide(L)'
;MLVDIILYLLQIIQYQHKQICWLFKFICKYIPLKQWYFDDSHSPKYQKFKIDELPKIVYYEKWDYKDYIPYLEWRYSKKIKPVKRRSECDIDDSCTCPRCNAPKPYLYQNNGSKGQLMCKVCSTTFVPEENRFSKSYSLKCPHCNHSLVPKKERKQFIVHKCVNPKCPYYIHNLHKVDKEDLVYKYGKNKYKLHYIYREFQIDFFRMDLNSLPKNASSLKFSKHDQHVMSLCLTYKVNLGLSLRKTAQALKDIHGISISHQQIANYCKTASACIKPFVDTYDYKTGNVFTADETYIKIRGIKNYIWFIMDAAKRSIIGYQISDNRGVGPCIMAMRMAFRHLKELPANFKFIADGYSAYPLAAQQFFREYGEKFNLSITQVIGLANHDEVSQKFRPYKQIIERLNRTYKASYRKTNGFDNINGAAYDLALWTAYYNFLRPHKHNNYHVLNEVGMLSKADTMPGKWQLLIFLGQQTILNMQNANGTNCS
;
A
#
# COMPACT_ATOMS: atom_id res chain seq x y z
N MET A 1 54.46 27.75 -32.86
CA MET A 1 54.67 26.95 -31.64
C MET A 1 53.76 27.33 -30.47
N LEU A 2 53.74 28.60 -29.94
CA LEU A 2 52.85 28.95 -28.80
C LEU A 2 51.36 28.93 -29.20
N VAL A 3 51.06 29.46 -30.40
CA VAL A 3 49.69 29.47 -30.94
C VAL A 3 49.19 28.01 -31.21
N ASP A 4 50.04 27.16 -31.70
CA ASP A 4 49.67 25.74 -31.96
C ASP A 4 49.40 24.97 -30.68
N ILE A 5 50.16 25.27 -29.62
CA ILE A 5 49.91 24.72 -28.28
C ILE A 5 48.55 25.22 -27.73
N ILE A 6 48.24 26.49 -27.89
CA ILE A 6 46.96 27.07 -27.47
C ILE A 6 45.80 26.41 -28.24
N LEU A 7 45.92 26.27 -29.56
CA LEU A 7 44.90 25.62 -30.38
C LEU A 7 44.70 24.15 -29.97
N TYR A 8 45.77 23.44 -29.67
CA TYR A 8 45.70 22.05 -29.21
C TYR A 8 45.03 21.93 -27.83
N LEU A 9 45.33 22.82 -26.88
CA LEU A 9 44.68 22.88 -25.59
C LEU A 9 43.17 23.21 -25.70
N LEU A 10 42.81 24.11 -26.61
CA LEU A 10 41.41 24.42 -26.89
C LEU A 10 40.66 23.20 -27.45
N GLN A 11 41.27 22.42 -28.30
CA GLN A 11 40.69 21.16 -28.82
C GLN A 11 40.48 20.15 -27.70
N ILE A 12 41.43 19.99 -26.78
CA ILE A 12 41.28 19.12 -25.59
C ILE A 12 40.14 19.59 -24.72
N ILE A 13 40.04 20.88 -24.45
CA ILE A 13 38.94 21.45 -23.63
C ILE A 13 37.59 21.21 -24.30
N GLN A 14 37.48 21.41 -25.60
CA GLN A 14 36.24 21.12 -26.34
C GLN A 14 35.87 19.64 -26.29
N TYR A 15 36.85 18.74 -26.41
CA TYR A 15 36.62 17.31 -26.32
C TYR A 15 36.15 16.90 -24.94
N GLN A 16 36.82 17.40 -23.88
CA GLN A 16 36.41 17.16 -22.49
C GLN A 16 35.02 17.74 -22.20
N HIS A 17 34.71 18.90 -22.74
CA HIS A 17 33.37 19.49 -22.60
C HIS A 17 32.28 18.60 -23.23
N LYS A 18 32.55 18.05 -24.44
CA LYS A 18 31.64 17.11 -25.09
C LYS A 18 31.44 15.83 -24.26
N GLN A 19 32.49 15.30 -23.64
CA GLN A 19 32.42 14.15 -22.76
C GLN A 19 31.61 14.44 -21.51
N ILE A 20 31.82 15.59 -20.88
CA ILE A 20 31.04 16.03 -19.70
C ILE A 20 29.56 16.18 -20.06
N CYS A 21 29.23 16.81 -21.17
CA CYS A 21 27.86 16.95 -21.65
C CYS A 21 27.20 15.58 -21.93
N TRP A 22 27.97 14.64 -22.51
CA TRP A 22 27.48 13.28 -22.75
C TRP A 22 27.23 12.53 -21.44
N LEU A 23 28.19 12.59 -20.50
CA LEU A 23 28.05 12.01 -19.17
C LEU A 23 26.84 12.60 -18.42
N PHE A 24 26.65 13.92 -18.51
CA PHE A 24 25.50 14.59 -17.89
C PHE A 24 24.17 14.12 -18.49
N LYS A 25 24.11 13.97 -19.82
CA LYS A 25 22.94 13.41 -20.51
C LYS A 25 22.69 11.96 -20.13
N PHE A 26 23.75 11.16 -20.01
CA PHE A 26 23.68 9.77 -19.57
C PHE A 26 23.17 9.67 -18.13
N ILE A 27 23.73 10.46 -17.22
CA ILE A 27 23.31 10.52 -15.83
C ILE A 27 21.84 10.96 -15.74
N CYS A 28 21.44 12.01 -16.46
CA CYS A 28 20.06 12.48 -16.49
C CYS A 28 19.07 11.44 -17.02
N LYS A 29 19.50 10.58 -17.94
CA LYS A 29 18.67 9.56 -18.58
C LYS A 29 18.50 8.30 -17.70
N TYR A 30 19.56 7.88 -17.03
CA TYR A 30 19.60 6.58 -16.35
C TYR A 30 19.58 6.66 -14.82
N ILE A 31 19.97 7.79 -14.26
CA ILE A 31 19.91 8.03 -12.83
C ILE A 31 18.77 9.02 -12.59
N PRO A 32 17.72 8.65 -11.83
CA PRO A 32 16.66 9.57 -11.52
C PRO A 32 17.19 10.70 -10.63
N LEU A 33 17.61 11.80 -11.27
CA LEU A 33 18.13 13.01 -10.63
C LEU A 33 17.22 13.57 -9.54
N LYS A 34 15.94 13.20 -9.52
CA LYS A 34 15.02 13.51 -8.42
C LYS A 34 15.48 13.01 -7.05
N GLN A 35 16.39 12.06 -6.99
CA GLN A 35 16.98 11.59 -5.72
C GLN A 35 18.25 12.36 -5.35
N TRP A 36 18.90 13.00 -6.31
CA TRP A 36 20.13 13.78 -6.11
C TRP A 36 19.82 15.27 -5.81
N TYR A 37 18.67 15.73 -6.24
CA TYR A 37 18.24 17.05 -5.88
C TYR A 37 17.80 17.03 -4.42
N PHE A 38 18.80 17.30 -3.58
CA PHE A 38 18.66 18.14 -2.43
C PHE A 38 18.39 17.47 -1.12
N ASP A 39 19.45 17.13 -0.48
CA ASP A 39 19.67 17.60 0.88
C ASP A 39 20.10 19.09 0.83
N ASP A 40 19.29 19.94 0.20
CA ASP A 40 19.39 21.35 0.37
C ASP A 40 19.01 21.63 1.84
N SER A 41 20.02 21.99 2.65
CA SER A 41 19.84 22.29 4.08
C SER A 41 18.82 23.40 4.31
N HIS A 42 18.56 24.24 3.30
CA HIS A 42 17.60 25.34 3.31
C HIS A 42 16.20 24.93 2.87
N SER A 43 16.04 23.76 2.23
CA SER A 43 14.72 23.29 1.79
C SER A 43 13.91 22.76 2.99
N PRO A 44 12.67 23.18 3.17
CA PRO A 44 11.82 22.63 4.22
C PRO A 44 11.69 21.10 4.09
N LYS A 45 12.07 20.36 5.14
CA LYS A 45 12.12 18.88 5.14
C LYS A 45 10.75 18.18 5.07
N TYR A 46 9.64 18.94 4.96
CA TYR A 46 8.29 18.37 4.78
C TYR A 46 8.14 17.49 3.53
N GLN A 47 9.10 17.57 2.60
CA GLN A 47 9.11 16.73 1.40
C GLN A 47 9.48 15.27 1.68
N LYS A 48 10.14 14.98 2.80
CA LYS A 48 10.58 13.63 3.18
C LYS A 48 9.52 12.86 3.99
N PHE A 49 8.24 12.99 3.63
CA PHE A 49 7.14 12.18 4.16
C PHE A 49 6.90 12.27 5.68
N LYS A 50 7.40 13.28 6.35
CA LYS A 50 7.03 13.52 7.74
C LYS A 50 5.69 14.24 7.73
N ILE A 51 4.61 13.51 7.94
CA ILE A 51 3.31 14.07 8.22
C ILE A 51 3.24 14.19 9.73
N ASP A 52 3.39 15.40 10.22
CA ASP A 52 3.44 15.67 11.65
C ASP A 52 2.06 15.48 12.29
N GLU A 53 0.99 15.77 11.55
CA GLU A 53 -0.39 15.61 12.02
C GLU A 53 -1.31 15.11 10.90
N LEU A 54 -2.32 14.34 11.30
CA LEU A 54 -3.35 13.85 10.39
C LEU A 54 -4.45 14.90 10.21
N PRO A 55 -5.13 14.99 9.03
CA PRO A 55 -6.24 15.90 8.85
C PRO A 55 -7.40 15.53 9.78
N LYS A 56 -8.12 16.54 10.26
CA LYS A 56 -9.34 16.33 11.03
C LYS A 56 -10.45 15.91 10.08
N ILE A 57 -11.15 14.83 10.42
CA ILE A 57 -12.30 14.34 9.66
C ILE A 57 -13.56 14.88 10.32
N VAL A 58 -14.34 15.61 9.56
CA VAL A 58 -15.65 16.13 10.00
C VAL A 58 -16.71 15.44 9.17
N TYR A 59 -17.50 14.58 9.80
CA TYR A 59 -18.63 13.94 9.14
C TYR A 59 -19.77 14.92 8.97
N TYR A 60 -20.44 14.85 7.82
CA TYR A 60 -21.66 15.59 7.59
C TYR A 60 -22.85 14.78 8.09
N GLU A 61 -23.66 15.35 8.94
CA GLU A 61 -24.97 14.81 9.24
C GLU A 61 -25.80 14.86 7.95
N LYS A 62 -26.39 13.73 7.57
CA LYS A 62 -27.36 13.65 6.47
C LYS A 62 -28.71 14.07 7.02
N TRP A 63 -29.02 15.33 6.88
CA TRP A 63 -30.36 15.83 7.19
C TRP A 63 -31.20 15.74 5.92
N ASP A 64 -32.43 15.19 6.04
CA ASP A 64 -33.40 15.30 4.97
C ASP A 64 -33.77 16.78 4.77
N TYR A 65 -34.02 17.18 3.53
CA TYR A 65 -34.36 18.58 3.22
C TYR A 65 -35.63 19.05 3.95
N LYS A 66 -36.56 18.13 4.23
CA LYS A 66 -37.81 18.43 4.96
C LYS A 66 -37.54 18.90 6.39
N ASP A 67 -36.55 18.32 7.05
CA ASP A 67 -36.15 18.67 8.41
C ASP A 67 -35.15 19.84 8.40
N TYR A 68 -34.35 19.91 7.34
CA TYR A 68 -33.30 20.92 7.25
C TYR A 68 -33.83 22.30 6.88
N ILE A 69 -34.89 22.41 6.07
CA ILE A 69 -35.52 23.70 5.71
C ILE A 69 -36.06 24.43 6.94
N PRO A 70 -36.90 23.84 7.82
CA PRO A 70 -37.37 24.50 9.02
C PRO A 70 -36.23 24.97 9.95
N TYR A 71 -35.19 24.14 10.11
CA TYR A 71 -34.01 24.50 10.88
C TYR A 71 -33.29 25.72 10.31
N LEU A 72 -33.09 25.79 8.99
CA LEU A 72 -32.44 26.91 8.33
C LEU A 72 -33.29 28.19 8.38
N GLU A 73 -34.61 28.06 8.20
CA GLU A 73 -35.55 29.16 8.29
C GLU A 73 -35.57 29.77 9.70
N TRP A 74 -35.58 28.92 10.72
CA TRP A 74 -35.42 29.36 12.12
C TRP A 74 -34.06 30.04 12.36
N ARG A 75 -32.97 29.42 11.92
CA ARG A 75 -31.62 29.93 12.14
C ARG A 75 -31.33 31.27 11.46
N TYR A 76 -31.82 31.44 10.23
CA TYR A 76 -31.53 32.63 9.40
C TYR A 76 -32.72 33.56 9.29
N SER A 77 -33.84 33.29 9.92
CA SER A 77 -35.08 34.06 9.86
C SER A 77 -35.54 34.38 8.43
N LYS A 78 -35.29 33.48 7.49
CA LYS A 78 -35.54 33.65 6.06
C LYS A 78 -36.14 32.38 5.44
N LYS A 79 -37.33 32.51 4.81
CA LYS A 79 -38.01 31.42 4.12
C LYS A 79 -37.22 30.91 2.91
N ILE A 80 -36.99 29.61 2.84
CA ILE A 80 -36.33 28.93 1.71
C ILE A 80 -37.40 28.51 0.72
N LYS A 81 -37.61 29.33 -0.33
CA LYS A 81 -38.55 29.06 -1.42
C LYS A 81 -37.87 28.26 -2.53
N PRO A 82 -38.64 27.47 -3.33
CA PRO A 82 -38.14 26.85 -4.55
C PRO A 82 -37.44 27.84 -5.48
N VAL A 83 -36.61 27.32 -6.39
CA VAL A 83 -35.86 28.13 -7.36
C VAL A 83 -36.83 28.69 -8.40
N LYS A 84 -36.85 30.02 -8.56
CA LYS A 84 -37.55 30.65 -9.69
C LYS A 84 -36.61 30.55 -10.91
N ARG A 85 -37.01 29.74 -11.90
CA ARG A 85 -36.24 29.58 -13.14
C ARG A 85 -36.66 30.61 -14.14
N ARG A 86 -35.69 31.19 -14.86
CA ARG A 86 -35.94 32.15 -15.97
C ARG A 86 -36.00 31.46 -17.32
N SER A 87 -35.50 30.25 -17.44
CA SER A 87 -35.52 29.42 -18.66
C SER A 87 -35.80 27.96 -18.27
N GLU A 88 -36.28 27.18 -19.21
CA GLU A 88 -36.35 25.73 -19.04
C GLU A 88 -34.96 25.18 -18.76
N CYS A 89 -34.89 24.36 -17.74
CA CYS A 89 -33.65 23.76 -17.29
C CYS A 89 -33.75 22.26 -17.50
N ASP A 90 -32.80 21.74 -18.22
CA ASP A 90 -32.69 20.30 -18.53
C ASP A 90 -32.12 19.54 -17.30
N ILE A 91 -32.92 19.50 -16.23
CA ILE A 91 -32.64 18.69 -15.05
C ILE A 91 -33.68 17.58 -15.03
N ASP A 92 -33.20 16.34 -14.95
CA ASP A 92 -34.06 15.17 -14.81
C ASP A 92 -34.97 15.30 -13.56
N ASP A 93 -36.23 14.91 -13.69
CA ASP A 93 -37.21 14.98 -12.60
C ASP A 93 -36.84 14.02 -11.43
N SER A 94 -36.14 12.94 -11.73
CA SER A 94 -35.61 12.00 -10.73
C SER A 94 -34.42 12.54 -9.96
N CYS A 95 -33.80 13.65 -10.40
CA CYS A 95 -32.58 14.18 -9.82
C CYS A 95 -32.82 14.78 -8.43
N THR A 96 -32.14 14.28 -7.44
CA THR A 96 -32.17 14.77 -6.06
C THR A 96 -30.79 15.20 -5.58
N CYS A 97 -30.75 16.08 -4.58
CA CYS A 97 -29.49 16.47 -3.95
C CYS A 97 -28.86 15.28 -3.20
N PRO A 98 -27.62 14.88 -3.48
CA PRO A 98 -26.98 13.71 -2.83
C PRO A 98 -26.71 13.92 -1.33
N ARG A 99 -26.83 15.14 -0.83
CA ARG A 99 -26.57 15.46 0.58
C ARG A 99 -27.86 15.54 1.42
N CYS A 100 -28.90 16.19 0.92
CA CYS A 100 -30.13 16.43 1.71
C CYS A 100 -31.39 15.93 1.02
N ASN A 101 -31.28 15.16 -0.06
CA ASN A 101 -32.36 14.61 -0.85
C ASN A 101 -33.38 15.67 -1.39
N ALA A 102 -33.00 16.96 -1.41
CA ALA A 102 -33.86 18.00 -1.94
C ALA A 102 -34.16 17.75 -3.43
N PRO A 103 -35.45 17.78 -3.84
CA PRO A 103 -35.86 17.48 -5.20
C PRO A 103 -35.57 18.64 -6.16
N LYS A 104 -35.74 18.39 -7.45
CA LYS A 104 -35.54 19.34 -8.59
C LYS A 104 -35.97 20.79 -8.32
N PRO A 105 -37.10 21.11 -7.66
CA PRO A 105 -37.47 22.50 -7.38
C PRO A 105 -36.46 23.29 -6.56
N TYR A 106 -35.55 22.62 -5.81
CA TYR A 106 -34.50 23.25 -5.01
C TYR A 106 -33.11 23.15 -5.65
N LEU A 107 -33.01 22.63 -6.88
CA LEU A 107 -31.76 22.50 -7.62
C LEU A 107 -31.68 23.57 -8.71
N TYR A 108 -30.52 24.15 -8.95
CA TYR A 108 -30.28 25.07 -10.06
C TYR A 108 -28.89 24.83 -10.65
N GLN A 109 -28.75 25.21 -11.94
CA GLN A 109 -27.47 25.08 -12.65
C GLN A 109 -26.49 26.13 -12.10
N ASN A 110 -25.27 25.69 -11.85
CA ASN A 110 -24.18 26.57 -11.44
C ASN A 110 -23.57 27.20 -12.70
N ASN A 111 -23.65 28.54 -12.79
CA ASN A 111 -23.17 29.28 -13.96
C ASN A 111 -21.70 28.97 -14.26
N GLY A 112 -21.40 28.59 -15.49
CA GLY A 112 -20.05 28.37 -16.01
C GLY A 112 -19.49 26.95 -15.85
N SER A 113 -20.20 26.01 -15.25
CA SER A 113 -19.75 24.63 -15.14
C SER A 113 -20.66 23.66 -15.89
N LYS A 114 -20.05 22.85 -16.75
CA LYS A 114 -20.74 21.84 -17.58
C LYS A 114 -21.48 20.83 -16.68
N GLY A 115 -22.83 20.87 -16.73
CA GLY A 115 -23.68 19.92 -16.00
C GLY A 115 -23.65 20.00 -14.47
N GLN A 116 -22.96 20.96 -13.86
CA GLN A 116 -22.92 21.08 -12.42
C GLN A 116 -24.20 21.73 -11.88
N LEU A 117 -24.80 21.06 -10.89
CA LEU A 117 -25.95 21.56 -10.15
C LEU A 117 -25.56 22.06 -8.76
N MET A 118 -26.34 23.01 -8.23
CA MET A 118 -26.22 23.48 -6.85
C MET A 118 -27.55 23.36 -6.14
N CYS A 119 -27.53 22.81 -4.93
CA CYS A 119 -28.71 22.71 -4.08
C CYS A 119 -28.91 24.02 -3.30
N LYS A 120 -30.10 24.58 -3.38
CA LYS A 120 -30.48 25.81 -2.68
C LYS A 120 -30.63 25.62 -1.17
N VAL A 121 -30.93 24.41 -0.73
CA VAL A 121 -31.14 24.07 0.69
C VAL A 121 -29.81 23.96 1.41
N CYS A 122 -28.91 23.07 0.95
CA CYS A 122 -27.66 22.77 1.65
C CYS A 122 -26.42 23.38 0.98
N SER A 123 -26.57 24.16 -0.08
CA SER A 123 -25.49 24.79 -0.86
C SER A 123 -24.48 23.80 -1.45
N THR A 124 -24.82 22.52 -1.54
CA THR A 124 -23.95 21.51 -2.14
C THR A 124 -23.97 21.64 -3.66
N THR A 125 -22.78 21.62 -4.27
CA THR A 125 -22.59 21.52 -5.72
C THR A 125 -22.25 20.08 -6.11
N PHE A 126 -22.88 19.56 -7.16
CA PHE A 126 -22.68 18.20 -7.63
C PHE A 126 -22.98 18.06 -9.12
N VAL A 127 -22.50 16.98 -9.73
CA VAL A 127 -22.80 16.60 -11.12
C VAL A 127 -23.61 15.31 -11.06
N PRO A 128 -24.83 15.24 -11.64
CA PRO A 128 -25.71 14.07 -11.51
C PRO A 128 -25.09 12.77 -12.03
N GLU A 129 -24.35 12.83 -13.13
CA GLU A 129 -23.74 11.67 -13.80
C GLU A 129 -22.44 11.23 -13.14
N GLU A 130 -21.78 12.12 -12.40
CA GLU A 130 -20.54 11.82 -11.72
C GLU A 130 -20.80 11.66 -10.22
N ASN A 131 -20.77 10.45 -9.74
CA ASN A 131 -20.96 10.11 -8.32
C ASN A 131 -19.83 10.67 -7.40
N ARG A 132 -19.38 11.90 -7.69
CA ARG A 132 -18.31 12.62 -6.95
C ARG A 132 -18.74 13.06 -5.55
N PHE A 133 -20.01 12.92 -5.19
CA PHE A 133 -20.59 13.43 -3.95
C PHE A 133 -21.07 12.38 -2.96
N SER A 134 -20.54 11.18 -2.98
CA SER A 134 -20.77 10.21 -1.91
C SER A 134 -19.98 10.50 -0.61
N LYS A 135 -19.23 11.63 -0.54
CA LYS A 135 -18.45 11.95 0.65
C LYS A 135 -19.35 12.45 1.77
N SER A 136 -19.57 11.60 2.76
CA SER A 136 -20.26 11.94 4.01
C SER A 136 -19.39 12.75 4.99
N TYR A 137 -18.20 13.18 4.57
CA TYR A 137 -17.22 13.86 5.42
C TYR A 137 -16.44 14.94 4.66
N SER A 138 -15.84 15.88 5.39
CA SER A 138 -14.82 16.80 4.89
C SER A 138 -13.52 16.64 5.67
N LEU A 139 -12.42 16.80 4.95
CA LEU A 139 -11.09 16.83 5.54
C LEU A 139 -10.73 18.28 5.90
N LYS A 140 -10.33 18.50 7.16
CA LYS A 140 -9.91 19.80 7.67
C LYS A 140 -8.42 19.80 7.97
N CYS A 141 -7.78 20.92 7.69
CA CYS A 141 -6.38 21.14 8.05
C CYS A 141 -6.20 21.05 9.57
N PRO A 142 -5.27 20.26 10.10
CA PRO A 142 -5.07 20.11 11.54
C PRO A 142 -4.58 21.41 12.19
N HIS A 143 -3.88 22.27 11.43
CA HIS A 143 -3.26 23.47 11.93
C HIS A 143 -4.16 24.72 11.92
N CYS A 144 -5.13 24.82 10.99
CA CYS A 144 -5.98 26.00 10.86
C CYS A 144 -7.46 25.73 10.69
N ASN A 145 -7.89 24.50 10.75
CA ASN A 145 -9.28 24.03 10.62
C ASN A 145 -9.99 24.37 9.29
N HIS A 146 -9.30 24.99 8.30
CA HIS A 146 -9.87 25.21 6.98
C HIS A 146 -10.04 23.89 6.22
N SER A 147 -11.06 23.80 5.38
CA SER A 147 -11.28 22.64 4.53
C SER A 147 -10.09 22.43 3.58
N LEU A 148 -9.66 21.20 3.46
CA LEU A 148 -8.65 20.80 2.48
C LEU A 148 -9.29 20.74 1.10
N VAL A 149 -8.58 21.23 0.09
CA VAL A 149 -9.06 21.28 -1.30
C VAL A 149 -8.33 20.21 -2.11
N PRO A 150 -9.04 19.36 -2.88
CA PRO A 150 -8.40 18.42 -3.79
C PRO A 150 -7.69 19.20 -4.90
N LYS A 151 -6.41 18.94 -5.11
CA LYS A 151 -5.57 19.63 -6.10
C LYS A 151 -5.10 18.74 -7.23
N LYS A 152 -4.95 17.44 -6.97
CA LYS A 152 -4.52 16.47 -7.97
C LYS A 152 -5.21 15.14 -7.70
N GLU A 153 -5.85 14.60 -8.72
CA GLU A 153 -6.33 13.22 -8.73
C GLU A 153 -5.26 12.35 -9.41
N ARG A 154 -4.91 11.27 -8.75
CA ARG A 154 -4.02 10.23 -9.25
C ARG A 154 -4.80 8.92 -9.31
N LYS A 155 -4.32 7.95 -10.09
CA LYS A 155 -4.98 6.66 -10.26
C LYS A 155 -5.31 5.94 -8.93
N GLN A 156 -4.48 6.13 -7.91
CA GLN A 156 -4.60 5.42 -6.63
C GLN A 156 -4.92 6.34 -5.42
N PHE A 157 -4.82 7.66 -5.59
CA PHE A 157 -5.02 8.59 -4.48
C PHE A 157 -5.34 10.01 -4.96
N ILE A 158 -6.00 10.78 -4.10
CA ILE A 158 -6.28 12.20 -4.27
C ILE A 158 -5.36 13.00 -3.37
N VAL A 159 -4.75 14.04 -3.90
CA VAL A 159 -3.90 14.98 -3.13
C VAL A 159 -4.74 16.15 -2.69
N HIS A 160 -4.94 16.30 -1.39
CA HIS A 160 -5.59 17.44 -0.75
C HIS A 160 -4.56 18.45 -0.25
N LYS A 161 -4.87 19.74 -0.35
CA LYS A 161 -3.99 20.84 0.05
C LYS A 161 -4.76 21.86 0.90
N CYS A 162 -4.15 22.35 1.97
CA CYS A 162 -4.62 23.55 2.65
C CYS A 162 -4.27 24.77 1.80
N VAL A 163 -5.26 25.58 1.42
CA VAL A 163 -5.04 26.79 0.60
C VAL A 163 -5.07 28.07 1.41
N ASN A 164 -5.30 28.00 2.72
CA ASN A 164 -5.36 29.17 3.59
C ASN A 164 -3.97 29.84 3.70
N PRO A 165 -3.81 31.10 3.26
CA PRO A 165 -2.55 31.83 3.35
C PRO A 165 -2.17 32.21 4.79
N LYS A 166 -3.15 32.25 5.72
CA LYS A 166 -2.95 32.51 7.15
C LYS A 166 -2.77 31.23 7.97
N CYS A 167 -2.55 30.09 7.32
CA CYS A 167 -2.33 28.83 8.02
C CYS A 167 -0.99 28.89 8.81
N PRO A 168 -0.97 28.61 10.12
CA PRO A 168 0.26 28.63 10.91
C PRO A 168 1.36 27.71 10.34
N TYR A 169 0.98 26.54 9.86
CA TYR A 169 1.89 25.61 9.19
C TYR A 169 2.52 26.23 7.92
N TYR A 170 1.71 26.90 7.09
CA TYR A 170 2.22 27.58 5.90
C TYR A 170 3.17 28.71 6.26
N ILE A 171 2.79 29.56 7.21
CA ILE A 171 3.60 30.70 7.66
C ILE A 171 4.93 30.21 8.24
N HIS A 172 4.89 29.22 9.12
CA HIS A 172 6.10 28.63 9.70
C HIS A 172 7.06 28.08 8.63
N ASN A 173 6.53 27.36 7.63
CA ASN A 173 7.36 26.86 6.54
C ASN A 173 7.87 27.96 5.61
N LEU A 174 7.10 29.03 5.42
CA LEU A 174 7.51 30.18 4.61
C LEU A 174 8.71 30.89 5.24
N HIS A 175 8.75 31.01 6.56
CA HIS A 175 9.89 31.59 7.28
C HIS A 175 11.17 30.76 7.20
N LYS A 176 11.08 29.49 6.82
CA LYS A 176 12.25 28.60 6.64
C LYS A 176 12.89 28.73 5.25
N VAL A 177 12.27 29.46 4.35
CA VAL A 177 12.76 29.66 2.97
C VAL A 177 13.44 31.00 2.89
N ASP A 178 14.65 31.05 2.34
CA ASP A 178 15.41 32.27 2.16
C ASP A 178 14.67 33.26 1.27
N LYS A 179 14.73 34.54 1.63
CA LYS A 179 14.03 35.62 0.92
C LYS A 179 14.44 35.67 -0.55
N GLU A 180 15.70 35.38 -0.86
CA GLU A 180 16.24 35.36 -2.21
C GLU A 180 15.55 34.28 -3.09
N ASP A 181 15.30 33.10 -2.53
CA ASP A 181 14.59 32.01 -3.22
C ASP A 181 13.11 32.31 -3.49
N LEU A 182 12.50 33.24 -2.74
CA LEU A 182 11.10 33.66 -2.91
C LEU A 182 10.90 34.73 -3.99
N VAL A 183 11.95 35.42 -4.39
CA VAL A 183 11.93 36.54 -5.39
C VAL A 183 11.70 35.96 -6.80
N TYR A 184 12.17 34.77 -7.10
CA TYR A 184 11.99 34.17 -8.42
C TYR A 184 10.51 33.85 -8.73
N LYS A 185 10.12 34.05 -9.99
CA LYS A 185 8.76 33.84 -10.53
C LYS A 185 8.08 32.54 -10.06
N TYR A 186 8.85 31.52 -9.74
CA TYR A 186 8.39 30.21 -9.27
C TYR A 186 8.81 29.89 -7.83
N GLY A 187 9.42 30.83 -7.10
CA GLY A 187 10.02 30.61 -5.79
C GLY A 187 9.09 29.91 -4.79
N LYS A 188 7.89 30.45 -4.56
CA LYS A 188 6.89 29.85 -3.66
C LYS A 188 6.36 28.49 -4.15
N ASN A 189 6.34 28.24 -5.46
CA ASN A 189 5.84 26.99 -6.05
C ASN A 189 6.90 25.88 -6.07
N LYS A 190 8.17 26.23 -5.96
CA LYS A 190 9.30 25.30 -5.83
C LYS A 190 9.17 24.48 -4.54
N TYR A 191 8.65 25.10 -3.49
CA TYR A 191 8.48 24.50 -2.17
C TYR A 191 7.03 24.10 -1.90
N LYS A 192 6.82 22.97 -1.25
CA LYS A 192 5.48 22.50 -0.84
C LYS A 192 5.15 23.02 0.55
N LEU A 193 5.03 24.34 0.70
CA LEU A 193 4.89 25.04 1.99
C LEU A 193 3.57 24.77 2.71
N HIS A 194 2.51 24.44 1.97
CA HIS A 194 1.20 24.16 2.53
C HIS A 194 1.09 22.73 3.05
N TYR A 195 0.26 22.52 4.05
CA TYR A 195 -0.11 21.19 4.49
C TYR A 195 -0.74 20.39 3.34
N ILE A 196 -0.31 19.15 3.15
CA ILE A 196 -0.74 18.26 2.07
C ILE A 196 -1.07 16.90 2.66
N TYR A 197 -2.23 16.36 2.26
CA TYR A 197 -2.68 15.02 2.61
C TYR A 197 -2.98 14.19 1.36
N ARG A 198 -2.62 12.91 1.38
CA ARG A 198 -2.95 11.95 0.34
C ARG A 198 -4.06 11.04 0.82
N GLU A 199 -5.18 11.11 0.14
CA GLU A 199 -6.35 10.28 0.38
C GLU A 199 -6.35 9.10 -0.58
N PHE A 200 -6.27 7.88 -0.06
CA PHE A 200 -6.33 6.65 -0.85
C PHE A 200 -7.76 6.12 -0.86
N GLN A 201 -8.19 5.56 -2.00
CA GLN A 201 -9.46 4.84 -2.12
C GLN A 201 -9.16 3.36 -2.30
N ILE A 202 -9.62 2.54 -1.38
CA ILE A 202 -9.34 1.11 -1.36
C ILE A 202 -10.62 0.38 -1.00
N ASP A 203 -10.93 -0.64 -1.79
CA ASP A 203 -11.95 -1.63 -1.43
C ASP A 203 -11.33 -2.61 -0.45
N PHE A 204 -11.69 -2.46 0.81
CA PHE A 204 -11.08 -3.16 1.93
C PHE A 204 -11.28 -4.68 1.90
N PHE A 205 -12.48 -5.12 1.55
CA PHE A 205 -12.85 -6.54 1.60
C PHE A 205 -12.76 -7.25 0.25
N ARG A 206 -12.54 -6.51 -0.82
CA ARG A 206 -12.41 -7.11 -2.14
C ARG A 206 -11.07 -7.81 -2.26
N MET A 207 -11.11 -9.12 -2.42
CA MET A 207 -9.92 -9.88 -2.73
C MET A 207 -9.53 -9.67 -4.19
N ASP A 208 -8.30 -9.23 -4.42
CA ASP A 208 -7.77 -9.12 -5.78
C ASP A 208 -7.31 -10.48 -6.28
N LEU A 209 -8.21 -11.17 -6.99
CA LEU A 209 -7.90 -12.43 -7.67
C LEU A 209 -6.84 -12.24 -8.79
N ASN A 210 -6.64 -10.99 -9.26
CA ASN A 210 -5.55 -10.69 -10.18
C ASN A 210 -4.17 -10.75 -9.53
N SER A 211 -4.08 -10.86 -8.20
CA SER A 211 -2.83 -11.18 -7.51
C SER A 211 -2.33 -12.60 -7.82
N LEU A 212 -3.18 -13.46 -8.40
CA LEU A 212 -2.75 -14.75 -8.92
C LEU A 212 -1.84 -14.54 -10.13
N PRO A 213 -0.77 -15.32 -10.24
CA PRO A 213 0.13 -15.26 -11.39
C PRO A 213 -0.62 -15.57 -12.67
N LYS A 214 -0.74 -14.62 -13.58
CA LYS A 214 -1.49 -14.74 -14.84
C LYS A 214 -1.09 -15.93 -15.71
N ASN A 215 0.16 -16.39 -15.57
CA ASN A 215 0.74 -17.45 -16.37
C ASN A 215 1.19 -18.65 -15.50
N ALA A 216 0.40 -19.01 -14.48
CA ALA A 216 0.66 -20.22 -13.73
C ALA A 216 0.56 -21.44 -14.65
N SER A 217 1.59 -22.26 -14.64
CA SER A 217 1.61 -23.49 -15.44
C SER A 217 0.59 -24.49 -14.90
N SER A 218 -0.01 -25.26 -15.78
CA SER A 218 -0.81 -26.43 -15.38
C SER A 218 0.03 -27.40 -14.56
N LEU A 219 -0.59 -28.10 -13.61
CA LEU A 219 0.05 -29.18 -12.87
C LEU A 219 0.24 -30.47 -13.71
N LYS A 220 -0.10 -30.43 -14.99
CA LYS A 220 0.21 -31.54 -15.92
C LYS A 220 1.71 -31.53 -16.23
N PHE A 221 2.40 -32.57 -15.83
CA PHE A 221 3.84 -32.73 -16.03
C PHE A 221 4.09 -33.76 -17.13
N SER A 222 4.94 -33.40 -18.07
CA SER A 222 5.32 -34.31 -19.15
C SER A 222 6.53 -35.19 -18.80
N LYS A 223 7.39 -34.76 -17.88
CA LYS A 223 8.68 -35.42 -17.59
C LYS A 223 8.87 -35.86 -16.15
N HIS A 224 8.34 -35.09 -15.18
CA HIS A 224 8.52 -35.35 -13.75
C HIS A 224 7.17 -35.29 -13.06
N ASP A 225 6.99 -36.12 -12.02
CA ASP A 225 5.78 -36.17 -11.22
C ASP A 225 5.71 -35.05 -10.14
N GLN A 226 4.62 -35.07 -9.38
CA GLN A 226 4.42 -34.11 -8.28
C GLN A 226 5.42 -34.29 -7.14
N HIS A 227 5.97 -35.50 -6.98
CA HIS A 227 6.98 -35.76 -5.95
C HIS A 227 8.27 -34.99 -6.23
N VAL A 228 8.73 -34.98 -7.49
CA VAL A 228 9.93 -34.23 -7.91
C VAL A 228 9.72 -32.74 -7.72
N MET A 229 8.53 -32.22 -8.03
CA MET A 229 8.19 -30.81 -7.75
C MET A 229 8.31 -30.52 -6.24
N SER A 230 7.78 -31.38 -5.41
CA SER A 230 7.81 -31.20 -3.95
C SER A 230 9.21 -31.32 -3.35
N LEU A 231 10.07 -32.17 -3.92
CA LEU A 231 11.48 -32.20 -3.61
C LEU A 231 12.16 -30.86 -3.98
N CYS A 232 11.86 -30.32 -5.16
CA CYS A 232 12.36 -28.99 -5.55
C CYS A 232 11.97 -27.90 -4.52
N LEU A 233 10.72 -27.90 -4.07
CA LEU A 233 10.24 -26.94 -3.05
C LEU A 233 10.96 -27.16 -1.71
N THR A 234 11.13 -28.41 -1.29
CA THR A 234 11.86 -28.73 -0.04
C THR A 234 13.28 -28.20 -0.09
N TYR A 235 14.04 -28.49 -1.15
CA TYR A 235 15.42 -28.01 -1.28
C TYR A 235 15.50 -26.47 -1.44
N LYS A 236 14.65 -25.90 -2.30
CA LYS A 236 14.69 -24.47 -2.59
C LYS A 236 14.16 -23.63 -1.42
N VAL A 237 13.01 -23.98 -0.83
CA VAL A 237 12.34 -23.13 0.16
C VAL A 237 12.76 -23.50 1.58
N ASN A 238 12.66 -24.76 1.99
CA ASN A 238 12.96 -25.15 3.36
C ASN A 238 14.47 -25.06 3.66
N LEU A 239 15.31 -25.59 2.76
CA LEU A 239 16.76 -25.56 2.94
C LEU A 239 17.40 -24.27 2.36
N GLY A 240 16.61 -23.48 1.63
CA GLY A 240 17.04 -22.21 1.07
C GLY A 240 18.15 -22.34 0.03
N LEU A 241 18.23 -23.42 -0.73
CA LEU A 241 19.23 -23.58 -1.77
C LEU A 241 18.90 -22.69 -2.98
N SER A 242 19.93 -22.24 -3.69
CA SER A 242 19.74 -21.58 -4.98
C SER A 242 19.19 -22.57 -6.01
N LEU A 243 18.54 -22.10 -7.09
CA LEU A 243 18.00 -22.96 -8.14
C LEU A 243 19.03 -23.93 -8.74
N ARG A 244 20.26 -23.45 -8.94
CA ARG A 244 21.37 -24.27 -9.47
C ARG A 244 21.83 -25.33 -8.45
N LYS A 245 21.97 -24.94 -7.18
CA LYS A 245 22.31 -25.90 -6.11
C LYS A 245 21.19 -26.90 -5.87
N THR A 246 19.92 -26.51 -6.02
CA THR A 246 18.78 -27.44 -5.97
C THR A 246 18.84 -28.46 -7.10
N ALA A 247 19.14 -28.04 -8.33
CA ALA A 247 19.32 -28.96 -9.45
C ALA A 247 20.48 -29.93 -9.22
N GLN A 248 21.60 -29.44 -8.70
CA GLN A 248 22.75 -30.27 -8.35
C GLN A 248 22.41 -31.29 -7.25
N ALA A 249 21.76 -30.84 -6.17
CA ALA A 249 21.35 -31.73 -5.07
C ALA A 249 20.38 -32.82 -5.54
N LEU A 250 19.42 -32.49 -6.41
CA LEU A 250 18.49 -33.48 -7.00
C LEU A 250 19.25 -34.52 -7.85
N LYS A 251 20.25 -34.11 -8.60
CA LYS A 251 21.08 -35.01 -9.38
C LYS A 251 21.93 -35.89 -8.49
N ASP A 252 22.66 -35.33 -7.53
CA ASP A 252 23.65 -36.03 -6.72
C ASP A 252 23.01 -36.97 -5.70
N ILE A 253 21.87 -36.59 -5.12
CA ILE A 253 21.23 -37.35 -4.04
C ILE A 253 20.15 -38.30 -4.58
N HIS A 254 19.38 -37.85 -5.58
CA HIS A 254 18.24 -38.59 -6.09
C HIS A 254 18.39 -39.13 -7.53
N GLY A 255 19.50 -38.84 -8.22
CA GLY A 255 19.70 -39.21 -9.62
C GLY A 255 18.77 -38.47 -10.59
N ILE A 256 18.09 -37.41 -10.13
CA ILE A 256 17.07 -36.68 -10.93
C ILE A 256 17.75 -35.55 -11.71
N SER A 257 17.81 -35.67 -13.03
CA SER A 257 18.33 -34.63 -13.91
C SER A 257 17.25 -33.61 -14.27
N ILE A 258 17.34 -32.43 -13.70
CA ILE A 258 16.37 -31.34 -13.90
C ILE A 258 17.12 -29.99 -14.09
N SER A 259 16.64 -29.13 -14.98
CA SER A 259 17.22 -27.81 -15.17
C SER A 259 16.78 -26.83 -14.06
N HIS A 260 17.64 -25.88 -13.74
CA HIS A 260 17.31 -24.81 -12.80
C HIS A 260 16.11 -23.95 -13.27
N GLN A 261 15.90 -23.83 -14.59
CA GLN A 261 14.72 -23.14 -15.13
C GLN A 261 13.44 -23.91 -14.89
N GLN A 262 13.48 -25.24 -14.98
CA GLN A 262 12.31 -26.09 -14.66
C GLN A 262 11.96 -26.01 -13.18
N ILE A 263 12.96 -25.94 -12.31
CA ILE A 263 12.74 -25.72 -10.87
C ILE A 263 12.07 -24.36 -10.62
N ALA A 264 12.51 -23.32 -11.30
CA ALA A 264 11.86 -22.00 -11.24
C ALA A 264 10.39 -22.07 -11.70
N ASN A 265 10.10 -22.79 -12.76
CA ASN A 265 8.73 -23.01 -13.24
C ASN A 265 7.88 -23.76 -12.21
N TYR A 266 8.44 -24.77 -11.55
CA TYR A 266 7.75 -25.50 -10.47
C TYR A 266 7.45 -24.60 -9.27
N CYS A 267 8.41 -23.77 -8.86
CA CYS A 267 8.17 -22.78 -7.81
C CYS A 267 7.06 -21.80 -8.19
N LYS A 268 7.04 -21.34 -9.43
CA LYS A 268 5.98 -20.47 -9.96
C LYS A 268 4.61 -21.14 -9.90
N THR A 269 4.51 -22.37 -10.40
CA THR A 269 3.26 -23.15 -10.41
C THR A 269 2.77 -23.43 -8.99
N ALA A 270 3.66 -23.90 -8.12
CA ALA A 270 3.32 -24.16 -6.72
C ALA A 270 2.84 -22.89 -5.99
N SER A 271 3.52 -21.77 -6.21
CA SER A 271 3.11 -20.49 -5.64
C SER A 271 1.71 -20.07 -6.09
N ALA A 272 1.41 -20.22 -7.39
CA ALA A 272 0.10 -19.93 -7.93
C ALA A 272 -1.02 -20.77 -7.31
N CYS A 273 -0.73 -22.05 -7.05
CA CYS A 273 -1.69 -22.95 -6.42
C CYS A 273 -1.86 -22.66 -4.92
N ILE A 274 -0.76 -22.44 -4.20
CA ILE A 274 -0.76 -22.34 -2.73
C ILE A 274 -1.21 -20.96 -2.24
N LYS A 275 -0.88 -19.90 -2.97
CA LYS A 275 -1.14 -18.52 -2.55
C LYS A 275 -2.61 -18.26 -2.18
N PRO A 276 -3.62 -18.68 -2.94
CA PRO A 276 -5.03 -18.50 -2.56
C PRO A 276 -5.37 -19.10 -1.21
N PHE A 277 -4.86 -20.28 -0.90
CA PHE A 277 -5.05 -20.90 0.41
C PHE A 277 -4.42 -20.08 1.53
N VAL A 278 -3.16 -19.65 1.37
CA VAL A 278 -2.45 -18.82 2.37
C VAL A 278 -3.17 -17.50 2.58
N ASP A 279 -3.62 -16.86 1.48
CA ASP A 279 -4.25 -15.56 1.51
C ASP A 279 -5.67 -15.58 2.08
N THR A 280 -6.40 -16.72 1.98
CA THR A 280 -7.76 -16.85 2.50
C THR A 280 -7.84 -17.63 3.81
N TYR A 281 -6.74 -18.18 4.28
CA TYR A 281 -6.73 -18.93 5.53
C TYR A 281 -7.17 -18.07 6.71
N ASP A 282 -8.10 -18.58 7.52
CA ASP A 282 -8.53 -17.93 8.76
C ASP A 282 -7.50 -18.21 9.87
N TYR A 283 -6.62 -17.26 10.06
CA TYR A 283 -5.55 -17.35 11.07
C TYR A 283 -6.06 -17.27 12.51
N LYS A 284 -7.33 -16.95 12.75
CA LYS A 284 -7.92 -16.74 14.09
C LYS A 284 -6.98 -15.89 14.94
N THR A 285 -6.78 -14.67 14.47
CA THR A 285 -5.77 -13.75 15.00
C THR A 285 -6.10 -13.26 16.41
N GLY A 286 -5.06 -12.93 17.18
CA GLY A 286 -5.18 -12.26 18.47
C GLY A 286 -5.49 -10.77 18.32
N ASN A 287 -5.24 -10.03 19.41
CA ASN A 287 -5.51 -8.59 19.48
C ASN A 287 -4.26 -7.71 19.36
N VAL A 288 -3.09 -8.28 19.08
CA VAL A 288 -1.82 -7.53 18.93
C VAL A 288 -1.17 -7.88 17.61
N PHE A 289 -1.08 -6.89 16.73
CA PHE A 289 -0.36 -7.04 15.47
C PHE A 289 0.93 -6.22 15.50
N THR A 290 1.96 -6.74 14.86
CA THR A 290 3.23 -6.03 14.69
C THR A 290 3.60 -5.98 13.21
N ALA A 291 4.10 -4.83 12.79
CA ALA A 291 4.44 -4.56 11.40
C ALA A 291 5.83 -3.96 11.24
N ASP A 292 6.48 -4.32 10.17
CA ASP A 292 7.77 -3.75 9.75
C ASP A 292 7.98 -3.98 8.26
N GLU A 293 8.84 -3.19 7.65
CA GLU A 293 9.24 -3.42 6.28
C GLU A 293 10.71 -3.77 6.16
N THR A 294 10.99 -4.63 5.17
CA THR A 294 12.34 -5.00 4.78
C THR A 294 12.54 -4.76 3.29
N TYR A 295 13.76 -4.77 2.81
CA TYR A 295 14.03 -4.53 1.39
C TYR A 295 14.66 -5.74 0.72
N ILE A 296 14.36 -5.89 -0.56
CA ILE A 296 14.96 -6.82 -1.51
C ILE A 296 15.49 -6.06 -2.73
N LYS A 297 16.27 -6.70 -3.56
CA LYS A 297 16.71 -6.13 -4.84
C LYS A 297 16.01 -6.86 -6.00
N ILE A 298 15.41 -6.08 -6.91
CA ILE A 298 14.87 -6.56 -8.18
C ILE A 298 15.61 -5.81 -9.27
N ARG A 299 16.35 -6.52 -10.12
CA ARG A 299 17.28 -5.94 -11.10
C ARG A 299 18.24 -4.91 -10.50
N GLY A 300 18.74 -5.20 -9.31
CA GLY A 300 19.63 -4.28 -8.57
C GLY A 300 18.91 -3.11 -7.87
N ILE A 301 17.65 -2.83 -8.20
CA ILE A 301 16.86 -1.75 -7.63
C ILE A 301 16.23 -2.20 -6.32
N LYS A 302 16.24 -1.33 -5.33
CA LYS A 302 15.66 -1.57 -4.01
C LYS A 302 14.13 -1.57 -4.08
N ASN A 303 13.53 -2.66 -3.66
CA ASN A 303 12.09 -2.84 -3.47
C ASN A 303 11.82 -3.20 -2.01
N TYR A 304 10.59 -3.03 -1.55
CA TYR A 304 10.20 -3.19 -0.16
C TYR A 304 9.21 -4.34 -0.01
N ILE A 305 9.35 -5.09 1.09
CA ILE A 305 8.35 -6.04 1.55
C ILE A 305 7.81 -5.53 2.87
N TRP A 306 6.52 -5.37 2.94
CA TRP A 306 5.78 -5.08 4.15
C TRP A 306 5.34 -6.39 4.77
N PHE A 307 5.66 -6.59 6.03
CA PHE A 307 5.18 -7.74 6.78
C PHE A 307 4.29 -7.28 7.94
N ILE A 308 3.20 -8.02 8.15
CA ILE A 308 2.33 -7.87 9.32
C ILE A 308 2.18 -9.24 9.95
N MET A 309 2.40 -9.31 11.24
CA MET A 309 2.32 -10.53 12.05
C MET A 309 1.31 -10.39 13.16
N ASP A 310 0.62 -11.47 13.46
CA ASP A 310 0.01 -11.68 14.77
C ASP A 310 1.12 -11.93 15.79
N ALA A 311 1.23 -11.07 16.80
CA ALA A 311 2.30 -11.15 17.78
C ALA A 311 2.19 -12.36 18.71
N ALA A 312 0.99 -12.84 19.00
CA ALA A 312 0.75 -14.00 19.88
C ALA A 312 1.16 -15.30 19.20
N LYS A 313 0.61 -15.55 18.00
CA LYS A 313 0.90 -16.76 17.22
C LYS A 313 2.19 -16.68 16.42
N ARG A 314 2.71 -15.48 16.22
CA ARG A 314 3.86 -15.18 15.34
C ARG A 314 3.63 -15.60 13.88
N SER A 315 2.38 -15.69 13.45
CA SER A 315 2.01 -15.98 12.07
C SER A 315 2.06 -14.73 11.21
N ILE A 316 2.52 -14.85 9.97
CA ILE A 316 2.43 -13.78 8.98
C ILE A 316 1.00 -13.74 8.47
N ILE A 317 0.30 -12.64 8.73
CA ILE A 317 -1.10 -12.43 8.39
C ILE A 317 -1.30 -11.44 7.25
N GLY A 318 -0.28 -10.64 6.96
CA GLY A 318 -0.26 -9.72 5.83
C GLY A 318 1.14 -9.55 5.28
N TYR A 319 1.24 -9.45 3.95
CA TYR A 319 2.50 -9.17 3.27
C TYR A 319 2.25 -8.52 1.91
N GLN A 320 3.13 -7.60 1.52
CA GLN A 320 3.05 -6.90 0.24
C GLN A 320 4.44 -6.55 -0.29
N ILE A 321 4.67 -6.75 -1.59
CA ILE A 321 5.87 -6.26 -2.28
C ILE A 321 5.55 -4.96 -3.01
N SER A 322 6.47 -3.99 -2.94
CA SER A 322 6.31 -2.71 -3.62
C SER A 322 7.66 -2.16 -4.08
N ASP A 323 7.64 -1.42 -5.16
CA ASP A 323 8.76 -0.62 -5.67
C ASP A 323 9.00 0.66 -4.86
N ASN A 324 8.06 1.01 -3.98
CA ASN A 324 8.13 2.20 -3.15
C ASN A 324 7.74 1.91 -1.69
N ARG A 325 8.23 2.76 -0.80
CA ARG A 325 7.92 2.74 0.63
C ARG A 325 6.80 3.75 0.92
N GLY A 326 5.64 3.59 0.28
CA GLY A 326 4.52 4.51 0.39
C GLY A 326 3.37 4.01 1.24
N VAL A 327 2.35 4.86 1.43
CA VAL A 327 1.14 4.53 2.20
C VAL A 327 0.30 3.46 1.50
N GLY A 328 0.23 3.50 0.16
CA GLY A 328 -0.56 2.52 -0.61
C GLY A 328 -0.17 1.07 -0.33
N PRO A 329 1.12 0.67 -0.49
CA PRO A 329 1.57 -0.67 -0.12
C PRO A 329 1.34 -1.05 1.34
N CYS A 330 1.51 -0.10 2.27
CA CYS A 330 1.19 -0.30 3.69
C CYS A 330 -0.28 -0.67 3.88
N ILE A 331 -1.20 0.09 3.27
CA ILE A 331 -2.64 -0.20 3.32
C ILE A 331 -2.94 -1.59 2.73
N MET A 332 -2.32 -1.96 1.62
CA MET A 332 -2.53 -3.28 1.02
C MET A 332 -2.10 -4.42 1.94
N ALA A 333 -0.97 -4.28 2.64
CA ALA A 333 -0.53 -5.26 3.64
C ALA A 333 -1.50 -5.31 4.84
N MET A 334 -1.93 -4.16 5.34
CA MET A 334 -2.90 -4.07 6.45
C MET A 334 -4.27 -4.65 6.05
N ARG A 335 -4.75 -4.35 4.85
CA ARG A 335 -5.98 -4.93 4.29
C ARG A 335 -5.91 -6.47 4.29
N MET A 336 -4.77 -7.01 3.86
CA MET A 336 -4.56 -8.46 3.90
C MET A 336 -4.60 -9.00 5.32
N ALA A 337 -4.03 -8.30 6.29
CA ALA A 337 -4.03 -8.70 7.69
C ALA A 337 -5.42 -8.64 8.34
N PHE A 338 -6.24 -7.66 7.97
CA PHE A 338 -7.56 -7.43 8.56
C PHE A 338 -8.73 -8.15 7.85
N ARG A 339 -8.47 -8.85 6.74
CA ARG A 339 -9.50 -9.37 5.82
C ARG A 339 -10.56 -10.28 6.45
N HIS A 340 -10.24 -10.94 7.57
CA HIS A 340 -11.19 -11.80 8.30
C HIS A 340 -11.83 -11.11 9.50
N LEU A 341 -11.44 -9.86 9.79
CA LEU A 341 -12.00 -9.09 10.88
C LEU A 341 -13.19 -8.27 10.39
N LYS A 342 -14.34 -8.44 11.02
CA LYS A 342 -15.52 -7.58 10.81
C LYS A 342 -15.39 -6.24 11.54
N GLU A 343 -14.66 -6.27 12.65
CA GLU A 343 -14.31 -5.14 13.50
C GLU A 343 -13.03 -5.46 14.28
N LEU A 344 -12.38 -4.45 14.83
CA LEU A 344 -11.16 -4.66 15.62
C LEU A 344 -11.53 -5.33 16.95
N PRO A 345 -10.75 -6.33 17.41
CA PRO A 345 -10.94 -6.94 18.73
C PRO A 345 -10.80 -5.94 19.85
N ALA A 346 -11.44 -6.22 20.99
CA ALA A 346 -11.24 -5.43 22.20
C ALA A 346 -9.75 -5.34 22.58
N ASN A 347 -9.31 -4.16 23.01
CA ASN A 347 -7.90 -3.89 23.35
C ASN A 347 -6.91 -4.13 22.20
N PHE A 348 -7.35 -3.96 20.96
CA PHE A 348 -6.50 -4.13 19.79
C PHE A 348 -5.31 -3.16 19.80
N LYS A 349 -4.13 -3.66 19.45
CA LYS A 349 -2.90 -2.88 19.35
C LYS A 349 -2.19 -3.18 18.04
N PHE A 350 -1.80 -2.13 17.35
CA PHE A 350 -0.97 -2.23 16.16
C PHE A 350 0.38 -1.58 16.44
N ILE A 351 1.45 -2.38 16.43
CA ILE A 351 2.79 -1.94 16.81
C ILE A 351 3.66 -1.86 15.56
N ALA A 352 4.26 -0.70 15.31
CA ALA A 352 5.12 -0.47 14.17
C ALA A 352 6.31 0.43 14.55
N ASP A 353 7.20 0.69 13.59
CA ASP A 353 8.23 1.71 13.75
C ASP A 353 7.62 3.13 13.62
N GLY A 354 8.47 4.17 13.76
CA GLY A 354 8.07 5.57 13.63
C GLY A 354 7.74 6.01 12.20
N TYR A 355 7.55 5.10 11.26
CA TYR A 355 7.31 5.46 9.87
C TYR A 355 5.87 5.96 9.65
N SER A 356 5.74 7.12 8.99
CA SER A 356 4.47 7.83 8.83
C SER A 356 3.42 7.14 7.98
N ALA A 357 3.79 6.08 7.23
CA ALA A 357 2.83 5.33 6.42
C ALA A 357 1.78 4.61 7.29
N TYR A 358 2.14 4.12 8.46
CA TYR A 358 1.22 3.38 9.33
C TYR A 358 0.09 4.25 9.90
N PRO A 359 0.36 5.42 10.52
CA PRO A 359 -0.72 6.30 10.97
C PRO A 359 -1.64 6.77 9.85
N LEU A 360 -1.08 7.05 8.66
CA LEU A 360 -1.88 7.43 7.49
C LEU A 360 -2.78 6.30 7.00
N ALA A 361 -2.26 5.07 7.02
CA ALA A 361 -3.05 3.89 6.69
C ALA A 361 -4.18 3.70 7.71
N ALA A 362 -3.88 3.81 9.02
CA ALA A 362 -4.87 3.71 10.08
C ALA A 362 -6.01 4.72 9.91
N GLN A 363 -5.68 5.97 9.59
CA GLN A 363 -6.68 6.99 9.32
C GLN A 363 -7.54 6.65 8.09
N GLN A 364 -6.94 6.06 7.05
CA GLN A 364 -7.69 5.63 5.87
C GLN A 364 -8.72 4.56 6.22
N PHE A 365 -8.36 3.57 7.05
CA PHE A 365 -9.29 2.56 7.52
C PHE A 365 -10.41 3.16 8.36
N PHE A 366 -10.09 4.04 9.30
CA PHE A 366 -11.09 4.75 10.09
C PHE A 366 -12.07 5.54 9.21
N ARG A 367 -11.57 6.24 8.20
CA ARG A 367 -12.39 6.99 7.27
C ARG A 367 -13.39 6.12 6.50
N GLU A 368 -13.00 4.92 6.10
CA GLU A 368 -13.82 4.02 5.29
C GLU A 368 -14.80 3.20 6.12
N TYR A 369 -14.40 2.78 7.32
CA TYR A 369 -15.16 1.84 8.15
C TYR A 369 -15.60 2.41 9.51
N GLY A 370 -15.26 3.65 9.82
CA GLY A 370 -15.61 4.33 11.06
C GLY A 370 -15.00 3.65 12.30
N GLU A 371 -15.74 3.67 13.41
CA GLU A 371 -15.28 3.16 14.70
C GLU A 371 -14.92 1.67 14.71
N LYS A 372 -15.46 0.87 13.80
CA LYS A 372 -15.12 -0.54 13.67
C LYS A 372 -13.64 -0.79 13.39
N PHE A 373 -12.98 0.17 12.72
CA PHE A 373 -11.55 0.14 12.42
C PHE A 373 -10.83 1.40 12.89
N ASN A 374 -11.18 1.87 14.08
CA ASN A 374 -10.49 2.97 14.76
C ASN A 374 -9.24 2.44 15.46
N LEU A 375 -8.18 2.22 14.68
CA LEU A 375 -6.92 1.71 15.21
C LEU A 375 -5.93 2.84 15.49
N SER A 376 -5.33 2.80 16.68
CA SER A 376 -4.18 3.62 17.01
C SER A 376 -2.88 2.85 16.73
N ILE A 377 -1.89 3.54 16.13
CA ILE A 377 -0.57 2.95 15.90
C ILE A 377 0.33 3.24 17.10
N THR A 378 0.74 2.19 17.78
CA THR A 378 1.78 2.28 18.82
C THR A 378 3.15 2.27 18.14
N GLN A 379 3.80 3.42 18.07
CA GLN A 379 5.11 3.56 17.44
C GLN A 379 6.23 3.27 18.44
N VAL A 380 7.09 2.31 18.11
CA VAL A 380 8.29 1.97 18.86
C VAL A 380 9.51 2.43 18.05
N ILE A 381 10.10 3.56 18.46
CA ILE A 381 11.17 4.23 17.72
C ILE A 381 12.54 3.87 18.31
N GLY A 382 13.31 3.11 17.54
CA GLY A 382 14.71 2.80 17.84
C GLY A 382 14.93 1.88 19.05
N LEU A 383 16.13 1.36 19.16
CA LEU A 383 16.57 0.53 20.32
C LEU A 383 16.99 1.38 21.52
N ALA A 384 17.34 2.64 21.28
CA ALA A 384 17.89 3.54 22.28
C ALA A 384 16.84 4.38 23.03
N ASN A 385 15.57 4.38 22.59
CA ASN A 385 14.50 5.11 23.30
C ASN A 385 14.15 4.42 24.61
N HIS A 386 14.28 5.15 25.69
CA HIS A 386 13.98 4.68 27.05
C HIS A 386 12.61 5.14 27.55
N ASP A 387 11.74 5.67 26.69
CA ASP A 387 10.38 6.00 27.08
C ASP A 387 9.59 4.74 27.45
N GLU A 388 8.62 4.88 28.35
CA GLU A 388 7.82 3.77 28.89
C GLU A 388 7.10 2.98 27.82
N VAL A 389 6.57 3.66 26.79
CA VAL A 389 5.85 3.04 25.67
C VAL A 389 6.80 2.15 24.87
N SER A 390 7.97 2.67 24.50
CA SER A 390 8.97 1.90 23.76
C SER A 390 9.47 0.71 24.57
N GLN A 391 9.70 0.86 25.86
CA GLN A 391 10.12 -0.25 26.73
C GLN A 391 9.05 -1.35 26.80
N LYS A 392 7.80 -0.98 27.01
CA LYS A 392 6.66 -1.90 27.13
C LYS A 392 6.41 -2.69 25.83
N PHE A 393 6.51 -2.05 24.66
CA PHE A 393 6.15 -2.64 23.38
C PHE A 393 7.35 -3.15 22.56
N ARG A 394 8.58 -2.91 22.99
CA ARG A 394 9.82 -3.40 22.35
C ARG A 394 9.84 -4.90 22.11
N PRO A 395 9.40 -5.77 23.04
CA PRO A 395 9.36 -7.21 22.79
C PRO A 395 8.56 -7.60 21.54
N TYR A 396 7.45 -6.91 21.27
CA TYR A 396 6.64 -7.14 20.09
C TYR A 396 7.33 -6.69 18.80
N LYS A 397 8.03 -5.54 18.84
CA LYS A 397 8.85 -5.07 17.71
C LYS A 397 9.98 -6.05 17.40
N GLN A 398 10.62 -6.63 18.41
CA GLN A 398 11.65 -7.64 18.21
C GLN A 398 11.15 -8.90 17.50
N ILE A 399 9.87 -9.25 17.63
CA ILE A 399 9.29 -10.42 16.94
C ILE A 399 9.36 -10.21 15.43
N ILE A 400 8.89 -9.06 14.92
CA ILE A 400 8.89 -8.76 13.49
C ILE A 400 10.32 -8.55 12.96
N GLU A 401 11.23 -7.98 13.75
CA GLU A 401 12.64 -7.86 13.37
C GLU A 401 13.33 -9.23 13.22
N ARG A 402 12.96 -10.20 14.06
CA ARG A 402 13.42 -11.59 13.91
C ARG A 402 12.86 -12.24 12.65
N LEU A 403 11.61 -11.97 12.31
CA LEU A 403 11.02 -12.40 11.03
C LEU A 403 11.85 -11.87 9.87
N ASN A 404 12.09 -10.55 9.85
CA ASN A 404 12.88 -9.88 8.82
C ASN A 404 14.28 -10.49 8.68
N ARG A 405 14.95 -10.78 9.79
CA ARG A 405 16.25 -11.46 9.78
C ARG A 405 16.17 -12.87 9.20
N THR A 406 15.12 -13.62 9.57
CA THR A 406 14.91 -14.98 9.06
C THR A 406 14.63 -14.99 7.55
N TYR A 407 13.79 -14.08 7.08
CA TYR A 407 13.53 -13.92 5.66
C TYR A 407 14.81 -13.49 4.91
N LYS A 408 15.54 -12.53 5.42
CA LYS A 408 16.82 -12.05 4.84
C LYS A 408 17.85 -13.16 4.72
N ALA A 409 17.94 -14.07 5.68
CA ALA A 409 18.85 -15.23 5.60
C ALA A 409 18.50 -16.14 4.42
N SER A 410 17.21 -16.36 4.14
CA SER A 410 16.76 -17.09 2.94
C SER A 410 17.00 -16.29 1.66
N TYR A 411 16.63 -15.02 1.64
CA TYR A 411 16.74 -14.13 0.50
C TYR A 411 18.20 -13.93 0.03
N ARG A 412 19.16 -13.78 0.93
CA ARG A 412 20.59 -13.55 0.58
C ARG A 412 21.15 -14.59 -0.40
N LYS A 413 20.64 -15.81 -0.34
CA LYS A 413 21.08 -16.92 -1.20
C LYS A 413 20.57 -16.80 -2.64
N THR A 414 19.57 -15.92 -2.90
CA THR A 414 19.04 -15.68 -4.25
C THR A 414 19.82 -14.64 -5.03
N ASN A 415 20.64 -13.81 -4.36
CA ASN A 415 21.34 -12.65 -4.93
C ASN A 415 20.42 -11.61 -5.60
N GLY A 416 19.14 -11.57 -5.23
CA GLY A 416 18.13 -10.70 -5.83
C GLY A 416 17.22 -11.42 -6.82
N PHE A 417 16.29 -10.68 -7.37
CA PHE A 417 15.30 -11.17 -8.33
C PHE A 417 15.40 -10.41 -9.65
N ASP A 418 15.08 -11.10 -10.73
CA ASP A 418 15.06 -10.50 -12.07
C ASP A 418 13.78 -9.72 -12.37
N ASN A 419 12.68 -10.09 -11.71
CA ASN A 419 11.40 -9.41 -11.85
C ASN A 419 10.55 -9.50 -10.58
N ILE A 420 9.55 -8.62 -10.48
CA ILE A 420 8.67 -8.53 -9.32
C ILE A 420 7.82 -9.80 -9.11
N ASN A 421 7.43 -10.48 -10.21
CA ASN A 421 6.65 -11.70 -10.13
C ASN A 421 7.48 -12.83 -9.49
N GLY A 422 8.76 -12.95 -9.87
CA GLY A 422 9.67 -13.92 -9.26
C GLY A 422 9.83 -13.70 -7.76
N ALA A 423 9.94 -12.45 -7.33
CA ALA A 423 9.97 -12.09 -5.92
C ALA A 423 8.65 -12.43 -5.21
N ALA A 424 7.51 -12.17 -5.86
CA ALA A 424 6.19 -12.46 -5.30
C ALA A 424 5.95 -13.97 -5.15
N TYR A 425 6.40 -14.79 -6.10
CA TYR A 425 6.32 -16.25 -6.00
C TYR A 425 7.18 -16.79 -4.86
N ASP A 426 8.41 -16.31 -4.75
CA ASP A 426 9.32 -16.73 -3.69
C ASP A 426 8.78 -16.33 -2.31
N LEU A 427 8.27 -15.12 -2.17
CA LEU A 427 7.66 -14.63 -0.92
C LEU A 427 6.42 -15.44 -0.52
N ALA A 428 5.53 -15.75 -1.46
CA ALA A 428 4.33 -16.55 -1.18
C ALA A 428 4.68 -17.97 -0.71
N LEU A 429 5.63 -18.63 -1.37
CA LEU A 429 6.12 -19.94 -0.95
C LEU A 429 6.82 -19.87 0.41
N TRP A 430 7.65 -18.85 0.64
CA TRP A 430 8.32 -18.68 1.91
C TRP A 430 7.34 -18.41 3.05
N THR A 431 6.28 -17.60 2.82
CA THR A 431 5.21 -17.36 3.79
C THR A 431 4.43 -18.65 4.09
N ALA A 432 4.11 -19.42 3.06
CA ALA A 432 3.46 -20.72 3.21
C ALA A 432 4.30 -21.68 4.07
N TYR A 433 5.59 -21.81 3.76
CA TYR A 433 6.54 -22.59 4.56
C TYR A 433 6.61 -22.09 6.00
N TYR A 434 6.78 -20.78 6.20
CA TYR A 434 6.91 -20.17 7.52
C TYR A 434 5.69 -20.42 8.39
N ASN A 435 4.50 -20.25 7.85
CA ASN A 435 3.25 -20.36 8.60
C ASN A 435 2.77 -21.78 8.84
N PHE A 436 2.97 -22.71 7.89
CA PHE A 436 2.30 -24.01 7.88
C PHE A 436 3.23 -25.22 7.93
N LEU A 437 4.49 -25.09 7.56
CA LEU A 437 5.40 -26.21 7.42
C LEU A 437 6.62 -26.15 8.33
N ARG A 438 7.05 -24.95 8.67
CA ARG A 438 8.26 -24.74 9.50
C ARG A 438 7.98 -25.00 10.97
N PRO A 439 8.81 -25.83 11.66
CA PRO A 439 8.78 -25.95 13.11
C PRO A 439 9.32 -24.65 13.77
N HIS A 440 8.66 -24.20 14.81
CA HIS A 440 9.05 -22.99 15.52
C HIS A 440 9.37 -23.28 17.01
N LYS A 441 10.53 -22.88 17.49
CA LYS A 441 10.93 -23.02 18.90
C LYS A 441 9.90 -22.39 19.85
N HIS A 442 9.31 -21.26 19.43
CA HIS A 442 8.27 -20.59 20.20
C HIS A 442 7.01 -21.44 20.42
N ASN A 443 6.68 -22.31 19.47
CA ASN A 443 5.54 -23.22 19.53
C ASN A 443 6.00 -24.66 19.79
N ASN A 444 6.97 -24.86 20.66
CA ASN A 444 7.51 -26.18 21.04
C ASN A 444 7.88 -27.04 19.83
N TYR A 445 8.46 -26.43 18.82
CA TYR A 445 8.82 -27.08 17.54
C TYR A 445 7.63 -27.59 16.70
N HIS A 446 6.40 -27.16 17.02
CA HIS A 446 5.25 -27.32 16.14
C HIS A 446 5.17 -26.19 15.11
N VAL A 447 4.35 -26.37 14.08
CA VAL A 447 4.03 -25.35 13.09
C VAL A 447 3.16 -24.27 13.72
N LEU A 448 3.16 -23.05 13.18
CA LEU A 448 2.37 -21.94 13.73
C LEU A 448 0.86 -22.11 13.51
N ASN A 449 0.49 -22.68 12.38
CA ASN A 449 -0.91 -22.95 12.02
C ASN A 449 -1.06 -24.42 11.62
N GLU A 450 -1.71 -25.15 12.47
CA GLU A 450 -1.96 -26.56 12.23
C GLU A 450 -3.14 -26.74 11.27
N VAL A 451 -2.92 -27.56 10.27
CA VAL A 451 -3.93 -27.98 9.31
C VAL A 451 -3.95 -29.50 9.31
N GLY A 452 -5.04 -30.09 9.78
CA GLY A 452 -5.14 -31.54 10.02
C GLY A 452 -4.81 -32.40 8.79
N MET A 453 -4.97 -31.88 7.57
CA MET A 453 -4.55 -32.61 6.37
C MET A 453 -3.02 -32.66 6.23
N LEU A 454 -2.29 -31.62 6.62
CA LEU A 454 -0.82 -31.59 6.51
C LEU A 454 -0.15 -32.56 7.50
N SER A 455 -0.78 -32.88 8.62
CA SER A 455 -0.25 -33.82 9.61
C SER A 455 -0.34 -35.30 9.13
N LYS A 456 -1.08 -35.56 8.04
CA LYS A 456 -1.14 -36.89 7.43
C LYS A 456 0.14 -37.29 6.66
N ALA A 457 1.01 -36.34 6.40
CA ALA A 457 2.29 -36.59 5.73
C ALA A 457 3.46 -36.47 6.73
N ASP A 458 4.31 -37.48 6.78
CA ASP A 458 5.49 -37.51 7.64
C ASP A 458 6.67 -36.74 7.05
N THR A 459 6.74 -36.68 5.73
CA THR A 459 7.86 -36.04 5.02
C THR A 459 7.53 -34.64 4.51
N MET A 460 8.51 -33.75 4.41
CA MET A 460 8.32 -32.41 3.85
C MET A 460 7.84 -32.40 2.40
N PRO A 461 8.35 -33.25 1.49
CA PRO A 461 7.78 -33.36 0.16
C PRO A 461 6.28 -33.73 0.17
N GLY A 462 5.87 -34.68 1.01
CA GLY A 462 4.48 -35.01 1.19
C GLY A 462 3.61 -33.85 1.70
N LYS A 463 4.12 -33.08 2.67
CA LYS A 463 3.44 -31.87 3.17
C LYS A 463 3.27 -30.81 2.09
N TRP A 464 4.26 -30.62 1.22
CA TRP A 464 4.15 -29.71 0.08
C TRP A 464 3.08 -30.17 -0.93
N GLN A 465 2.99 -31.47 -1.20
CA GLN A 465 1.93 -32.01 -2.09
C GLN A 465 0.55 -31.72 -1.53
N LEU A 466 0.34 -32.00 -0.24
CA LEU A 466 -0.92 -31.71 0.44
C LEU A 466 -1.25 -30.23 0.47
N LEU A 467 -0.26 -29.35 0.65
CA LEU A 467 -0.47 -27.89 0.64
C LEU A 467 -0.86 -27.38 -0.76
N ILE A 468 -0.26 -27.94 -1.83
CA ILE A 468 -0.65 -27.66 -3.21
C ILE A 468 -2.10 -28.12 -3.44
N PHE A 469 -2.46 -29.31 -2.97
CA PHE A 469 -3.81 -29.83 -3.08
C PHE A 469 -4.83 -28.92 -2.37
N LEU A 470 -4.56 -28.48 -1.14
CA LEU A 470 -5.40 -27.53 -0.41
C LEU A 470 -5.57 -26.21 -1.18
N GLY A 471 -4.50 -25.71 -1.78
CA GLY A 471 -4.56 -24.53 -2.64
C GLY A 471 -5.46 -24.73 -3.85
N GLN A 472 -5.38 -25.88 -4.52
CA GLN A 472 -6.26 -26.22 -5.65
C GLN A 472 -7.73 -26.30 -5.23
N GLN A 473 -8.03 -26.92 -4.08
CA GLN A 473 -9.39 -26.98 -3.54
C GLN A 473 -9.92 -25.56 -3.24
N THR A 474 -9.07 -24.69 -2.69
CA THR A 474 -9.44 -23.29 -2.44
C THR A 474 -9.79 -22.57 -3.75
N ILE A 475 -9.00 -22.75 -4.81
CA ILE A 475 -9.28 -22.14 -6.13
C ILE A 475 -10.63 -22.64 -6.68
N LEU A 476 -10.89 -23.94 -6.62
CA LEU A 476 -12.17 -24.53 -7.06
C LEU A 476 -13.35 -23.95 -6.28
N ASN A 477 -13.24 -23.86 -4.96
CA ASN A 477 -14.29 -23.29 -4.12
C ASN A 477 -14.56 -21.81 -4.46
N MET A 478 -13.51 -21.04 -4.73
CA MET A 478 -13.65 -19.64 -5.14
C MET A 478 -14.31 -19.50 -6.52
N GLN A 479 -13.98 -20.37 -7.47
CA GLN A 479 -14.60 -20.38 -8.80
C GLN A 479 -16.08 -20.75 -8.72
N ASN A 480 -16.45 -21.75 -7.92
CA ASN A 480 -17.84 -22.15 -7.72
C ASN A 480 -18.66 -21.04 -7.05
N ALA A 481 -18.10 -20.36 -6.05
CA ALA A 481 -18.78 -19.23 -5.39
C ALA A 481 -19.04 -18.05 -6.34
N ASN A 482 -18.14 -17.81 -7.31
CA ASN A 482 -18.34 -16.76 -8.33
C ASN A 482 -19.32 -17.20 -9.45
N GLY A 483 -19.43 -18.50 -9.74
CA GLY A 483 -20.35 -19.03 -10.74
C GLY A 483 -21.82 -18.98 -10.31
N THR A 484 -22.10 -19.05 -9.01
CA THR A 484 -23.46 -18.94 -8.45
C THR A 484 -24.03 -17.53 -8.39
N ASN A 485 -23.19 -16.50 -8.59
CA ASN A 485 -23.63 -15.09 -8.64
C ASN A 485 -23.92 -14.57 -10.07
N CYS A 486 -23.80 -15.44 -11.08
CA CYS A 486 -24.08 -15.11 -12.50
C CYS A 486 -25.30 -15.87 -13.07
N SER A 487 -26.14 -16.49 -12.21
CA SER A 487 -27.39 -17.15 -12.63
C SER A 487 -28.60 -16.41 -12.10
#